data_f85fa56d55a6b2a4791cd512045e928d
#
_entry.id   f85fa56d55a6b2a4791cd512045e928d
#
_cell.length_a   1.000
_cell.length_b   1.000
_cell.length_c   1.000
_cell.angle_alpha   90.00
_cell.angle_beta   90.00
_cell.angle_gamma   90.00
#
_symmetry.space_group_name_H-M   'P 1'
#
loop_
_entity.id
_entity.type
_entity.pdbx_description
1 polymer ?
#
loop_
_entity_poly.entity_id
_entity_poly.type
_entity_poly.pdbx_seq_one_letter_code
_entity_poly.pdbx_strand_id
1 'polypeptide(L)'
;QNKIIEDLKKLKSAISQLLLFKSDLLEKRIPLSEVSALKNGYPFLSSSYDSTGEYEVLTIANVTGERYICSEGCNRILTKPSDIQFHQTLKANDILISLTGNVGRVSLCKEGKYLLNQRVGLLQLNSAIVREFIYQVLSSRDFEQSMISCSQGAAQMNIGKGDVENYIIPYSGNPKNLLKISSALNSFDTKTLTESRILQLLNRQKSHLLTSLFI
;
A
#
# COMPACT_ATOMS: atom_id res chain seq x y z
N GLN A 1 17.95 -15.01 -7.89
CA GLN A 1 16.58 -14.58 -7.56
C GLN A 1 16.51 -13.11 -7.11
N ASN A 2 17.34 -12.64 -6.18
CA ASN A 2 17.31 -11.24 -5.72
C ASN A 2 17.47 -10.26 -6.89
N LYS A 3 18.41 -10.52 -7.81
CA LYS A 3 18.63 -9.69 -9.00
C LYS A 3 17.40 -9.66 -9.91
N ILE A 4 16.72 -10.79 -10.11
CA ILE A 4 15.50 -10.88 -10.93
C ILE A 4 14.40 -10.00 -10.33
N ILE A 5 14.19 -10.08 -9.01
CA ILE A 5 13.19 -9.27 -8.29
C ILE A 5 13.51 -7.78 -8.44
N GLU A 6 14.76 -7.39 -8.27
CA GLU A 6 15.20 -6.00 -8.43
C GLU A 6 14.99 -5.48 -9.86
N ASP A 7 15.37 -6.27 -10.85
CA ASP A 7 15.22 -5.92 -12.27
C ASP A 7 13.73 -5.79 -12.65
N LEU A 8 12.85 -6.68 -12.12
CA LEU A 8 11.40 -6.59 -12.31
C LEU A 8 10.83 -5.30 -11.69
N LYS A 9 11.27 -4.91 -10.50
CA LYS A 9 10.86 -3.65 -9.85
C LYS A 9 11.30 -2.43 -10.66
N LYS A 10 12.54 -2.41 -11.16
CA LYS A 10 13.04 -1.34 -12.02
C LYS A 10 12.26 -1.25 -13.33
N LEU A 11 12.01 -2.39 -13.97
CA LEU A 11 11.24 -2.44 -15.21
C LEU A 11 9.80 -1.97 -15.00
N LYS A 12 9.13 -2.43 -13.93
CA LYS A 12 7.79 -1.95 -13.56
C LYS A 12 7.80 -0.43 -13.38
N SER A 13 8.77 0.13 -12.67
CA SER A 13 8.87 1.57 -12.45
C SER A 13 8.98 2.34 -13.77
N ALA A 14 9.85 1.90 -14.68
CA ALA A 14 9.99 2.53 -15.99
C ALA A 14 8.73 2.45 -16.85
N ILE A 15 8.06 1.28 -16.86
CA ILE A 15 6.82 1.08 -17.61
C ILE A 15 5.67 1.88 -16.98
N SER A 16 5.61 1.98 -15.63
CA SER A 16 4.64 2.83 -14.94
C SER A 16 4.74 4.28 -15.39
N GLN A 17 5.96 4.83 -15.51
CA GLN A 17 6.19 6.18 -16.02
C GLN A 17 5.61 6.37 -17.43
N LEU A 18 5.80 5.40 -18.31
CA LEU A 18 5.28 5.48 -19.68
C LEU A 18 3.75 5.35 -19.71
N LEU A 19 3.21 4.35 -19.03
CA LEU A 19 1.77 4.04 -19.11
C LEU A 19 0.90 5.02 -18.33
N LEU A 20 1.35 5.50 -17.17
CA LEU A 20 0.54 6.39 -16.33
C LEU A 20 0.72 7.87 -16.72
N PHE A 21 1.92 8.30 -17.11
CA PHE A 21 2.20 9.73 -17.25
C PHE A 21 2.46 10.19 -18.68
N LYS A 22 2.73 9.28 -19.62
CA LYS A 22 3.01 9.59 -21.03
C LYS A 22 2.05 8.92 -22.03
N SER A 23 1.07 8.16 -21.56
CA SER A 23 0.11 7.47 -22.44
C SER A 23 -1.05 8.38 -22.82
N ASP A 24 -1.41 8.39 -24.09
CA ASP A 24 -2.60 9.08 -24.62
C ASP A 24 -3.93 8.42 -24.17
N LEU A 25 -3.85 7.23 -23.55
CA LEU A 25 -5.03 6.55 -23.00
C LEU A 25 -5.60 7.25 -21.75
N LEU A 26 -4.79 8.11 -21.09
CA LEU A 26 -5.17 8.85 -19.89
C LEU A 26 -5.26 10.35 -20.21
N GLU A 27 -6.36 10.71 -20.85
CA GLU A 27 -6.60 12.03 -21.43
C GLU A 27 -6.90 13.13 -20.42
N LYS A 28 -7.13 12.77 -19.14
CA LYS A 28 -7.52 13.68 -18.07
C LYS A 28 -6.45 13.75 -16.98
N ARG A 29 -6.49 14.87 -16.25
CA ARG A 29 -5.77 15.07 -15.00
C ARG A 29 -6.79 15.55 -13.97
N ILE A 30 -7.03 14.79 -12.93
CA ILE A 30 -8.06 15.08 -11.91
C ILE A 30 -7.44 14.98 -10.51
N PRO A 31 -7.92 15.75 -9.53
CA PRO A 31 -7.53 15.54 -8.14
C PRO A 31 -8.07 14.19 -7.64
N LEU A 32 -7.30 13.53 -6.78
CA LEU A 32 -7.67 12.22 -6.22
C LEU A 32 -9.01 12.26 -5.46
N SER A 33 -9.37 13.43 -4.92
CA SER A 33 -10.64 13.66 -4.23
C SER A 33 -11.89 13.49 -5.09
N GLU A 34 -11.78 13.59 -6.42
CA GLU A 34 -12.93 13.34 -7.30
C GLU A 34 -13.35 11.86 -7.33
N VAL A 35 -12.44 10.96 -6.98
CA VAL A 35 -12.64 9.50 -7.11
C VAL A 35 -12.50 8.76 -5.79
N SER A 36 -12.09 9.45 -4.72
CA SER A 36 -11.85 8.83 -3.42
C SER A 36 -11.90 9.85 -2.27
N ALA A 37 -11.92 9.34 -1.04
CA ALA A 37 -11.77 10.15 0.17
C ALA A 37 -10.79 9.45 1.12
N LEU A 38 -9.86 10.22 1.71
CA LEU A 38 -8.97 9.71 2.74
C LEU A 38 -9.68 9.67 4.09
N LYS A 39 -9.62 8.53 4.76
CA LYS A 39 -10.16 8.28 6.10
C LYS A 39 -9.03 8.02 7.08
N ASN A 40 -9.12 8.65 8.24
CA ASN A 40 -8.13 8.50 9.30
C ASN A 40 -8.40 7.28 10.18
N GLY A 41 -7.34 6.69 10.71
CA GLY A 41 -7.43 5.60 11.67
C GLY A 41 -7.74 6.04 13.11
N TYR A 42 -7.82 5.04 14.00
CA TYR A 42 -8.12 5.20 15.41
C TYR A 42 -6.85 5.47 16.24
N PRO A 43 -6.89 6.36 17.25
CA PRO A 43 -5.75 6.68 18.11
C PRO A 43 -5.60 5.65 19.25
N PHE A 44 -5.10 4.45 18.92
CA PHE A 44 -4.86 3.41 19.92
C PHE A 44 -3.84 3.85 20.98
N LEU A 45 -4.15 3.60 22.23
CA LEU A 45 -3.25 3.80 23.36
C LEU A 45 -2.28 2.61 23.48
N SER A 46 -1.01 2.88 23.79
CA SER A 46 -0.02 1.80 23.97
C SER A 46 -0.39 0.82 25.08
N SER A 47 -1.14 1.28 26.10
CA SER A 47 -1.65 0.47 27.21
C SER A 47 -2.74 -0.53 26.80
N SER A 48 -3.34 -0.37 25.63
CA SER A 48 -4.37 -1.29 25.11
C SER A 48 -3.80 -2.48 24.33
N TYR A 49 -2.49 -2.51 24.10
CA TYR A 49 -1.85 -3.58 23.36
C TYR A 49 -1.66 -4.84 24.21
N ASP A 50 -1.98 -5.98 23.62
CA ASP A 50 -1.86 -7.30 24.22
C ASP A 50 -1.41 -8.31 23.14
N SER A 51 -0.31 -9.02 23.38
CA SER A 51 0.25 -9.99 22.43
C SER A 51 -0.68 -11.14 22.09
N THR A 52 -1.65 -11.45 22.96
CA THR A 52 -2.67 -12.51 22.77
C THR A 52 -3.91 -12.00 22.05
N GLY A 53 -3.92 -10.71 21.69
CA GLY A 53 -5.06 -10.05 21.06
C GLY A 53 -5.44 -10.65 19.70
N GLU A 54 -6.76 -10.63 19.45
CA GLU A 54 -7.35 -11.15 18.20
C GLU A 54 -7.19 -10.18 17.02
N TYR A 55 -7.17 -8.87 17.28
CA TYR A 55 -7.12 -7.84 16.26
C TYR A 55 -5.72 -7.26 16.13
N GLU A 56 -5.22 -7.21 14.90
CA GLU A 56 -3.92 -6.63 14.57
C GLU A 56 -4.09 -5.14 14.20
N VAL A 57 -3.33 -4.26 14.86
CA VAL A 57 -3.36 -2.81 14.62
C VAL A 57 -2.30 -2.45 13.59
N LEU A 58 -2.71 -2.05 12.39
CA LEU A 58 -1.81 -1.65 11.32
C LEU A 58 -1.31 -0.22 11.54
N THR A 59 0.00 -0.10 11.69
CA THR A 59 0.73 1.16 11.82
C THR A 59 1.54 1.47 10.57
N ILE A 60 2.25 2.59 10.56
CA ILE A 60 3.15 2.97 9.45
C ILE A 60 4.25 1.93 9.18
N ALA A 61 4.66 1.15 10.18
CA ALA A 61 5.65 0.09 10.01
C ALA A 61 5.13 -1.06 9.12
N ASN A 62 3.82 -1.23 9.06
CA ASN A 62 3.17 -2.28 8.28
C ASN A 62 2.89 -1.88 6.83
N VAL A 63 2.87 -0.56 6.54
CA VAL A 63 2.70 0.00 5.19
C VAL A 63 4.09 0.29 4.60
N THR A 64 4.69 -0.73 4.02
CA THR A 64 6.10 -0.72 3.62
C THR A 64 6.37 -0.17 2.22
N GLY A 65 5.30 0.05 1.42
CA GLY A 65 5.41 0.35 -0.02
C GLY A 65 5.49 -0.90 -0.91
N GLU A 66 5.56 -2.10 -0.32
CA GLU A 66 5.33 -3.33 -1.06
C GLU A 66 3.84 -3.49 -1.37
N ARG A 67 3.50 -4.35 -2.36
CA ARG A 67 2.10 -4.51 -2.79
C ARG A 67 1.14 -4.79 -1.62
N TYR A 68 1.53 -5.64 -0.70
CA TYR A 68 0.72 -5.97 0.47
C TYR A 68 1.41 -5.53 1.75
N ILE A 69 0.58 -5.21 2.75
CA ILE A 69 1.04 -4.93 4.11
C ILE A 69 1.94 -6.07 4.64
N CYS A 70 2.88 -5.70 5.50
CA CYS A 70 3.62 -6.64 6.33
C CYS A 70 2.96 -6.69 7.72
N SER A 71 2.33 -7.81 8.09
CA SER A 71 1.69 -7.98 9.39
C SER A 71 2.63 -8.56 10.46
N GLU A 72 3.88 -8.82 10.10
CA GLU A 72 4.89 -9.29 11.05
C GLU A 72 5.16 -8.22 12.10
N GLY A 73 5.12 -8.61 13.38
CA GLY A 73 5.34 -7.67 14.49
C GLY A 73 4.22 -6.66 14.73
N CYS A 74 3.01 -6.86 14.18
CA CYS A 74 1.87 -6.01 14.48
C CYS A 74 1.55 -5.99 15.98
N ASN A 75 1.25 -4.79 16.50
CA ASN A 75 0.59 -4.68 17.79
C ASN A 75 -0.80 -5.30 17.71
N ARG A 76 -1.26 -5.91 18.82
CA ARG A 76 -2.56 -6.57 18.88
C ARG A 76 -3.39 -6.01 20.02
N ILE A 77 -4.71 -6.15 19.93
CA ILE A 77 -5.67 -5.85 21.01
C ILE A 77 -6.70 -6.96 21.13
N LEU A 78 -7.19 -7.20 22.35
CA LEU A 78 -8.18 -8.24 22.65
C LEU A 78 -9.55 -7.91 22.05
N THR A 79 -10.00 -6.69 22.25
CA THR A 79 -11.35 -6.24 21.85
C THR A 79 -11.25 -4.92 21.09
N LYS A 80 -12.17 -4.72 20.16
CA LYS A 80 -12.29 -3.43 19.45
C LYS A 80 -12.77 -2.34 20.42
N PRO A 81 -12.25 -1.10 20.33
CA PRO A 81 -12.85 0.04 21.02
C PRO A 81 -14.33 0.18 20.66
N SER A 82 -15.15 0.57 21.64
CA SER A 82 -16.61 0.71 21.44
C SER A 82 -17.00 1.82 20.48
N ASP A 83 -16.13 2.82 20.33
CA ASP A 83 -16.29 4.00 19.47
C ASP A 83 -15.57 3.89 18.13
N ILE A 84 -15.00 2.70 17.80
CA ILE A 84 -14.33 2.47 16.51
C ILE A 84 -15.32 2.62 15.35
N GLN A 85 -14.93 3.38 14.34
CA GLN A 85 -15.78 3.62 13.17
C GLN A 85 -15.65 2.47 12.16
N PHE A 86 -16.67 2.27 11.35
CA PHE A 86 -16.74 1.18 10.37
C PHE A 86 -15.51 1.12 9.45
N HIS A 87 -15.05 2.26 8.93
CA HIS A 87 -13.90 2.33 8.05
C HIS A 87 -12.55 2.03 8.74
N GLN A 88 -12.51 2.03 10.08
CA GLN A 88 -11.30 1.71 10.85
C GLN A 88 -11.11 0.20 11.05
N THR A 89 -12.11 -0.61 10.66
CA THR A 89 -11.98 -2.06 10.52
C THR A 89 -11.72 -2.37 9.04
N LEU A 90 -10.50 -2.81 8.76
CA LEU A 90 -10.01 -2.97 7.40
C LEU A 90 -10.49 -4.27 6.73
N LYS A 91 -10.56 -4.22 5.41
CA LYS A 91 -10.93 -5.34 4.54
C LYS A 91 -9.81 -5.65 3.56
N ALA A 92 -9.79 -6.85 3.02
CA ALA A 92 -8.88 -7.22 1.95
C ALA A 92 -8.99 -6.25 0.76
N ASN A 93 -7.84 -5.88 0.21
CA ASN A 93 -7.68 -4.92 -0.89
C ASN A 93 -8.01 -3.45 -0.55
N ASP A 94 -8.19 -3.10 0.72
CA ASP A 94 -8.18 -1.70 1.14
C ASP A 94 -6.81 -1.07 0.83
N ILE A 95 -6.82 0.14 0.25
CA ILE A 95 -5.60 0.88 -0.07
C ILE A 95 -5.19 1.70 1.15
N LEU A 96 -4.00 1.41 1.69
CA LEU A 96 -3.46 2.07 2.86
C LEU A 96 -2.29 2.97 2.49
N ILE A 97 -2.22 4.15 3.11
CA ILE A 97 -1.19 5.17 2.87
C ILE A 97 -0.55 5.54 4.21
N SER A 98 0.78 5.51 4.28
CA SER A 98 1.50 6.01 5.45
C SER A 98 1.50 7.54 5.48
N LEU A 99 1.02 8.13 6.60
CA LEU A 99 0.85 9.57 6.74
C LEU A 99 1.97 10.24 7.53
N THR A 100 2.80 9.46 8.23
CA THR A 100 3.87 9.98 9.11
C THR A 100 5.14 9.14 8.92
N GLY A 101 6.30 9.75 9.08
CA GLY A 101 7.61 9.10 8.95
C GLY A 101 7.94 8.81 7.49
N ASN A 102 7.79 7.58 7.03
CA ASN A 102 7.93 7.23 5.60
C ASN A 102 6.65 7.57 4.85
N VAL A 103 6.36 8.85 4.67
CA VAL A 103 5.12 9.34 4.07
C VAL A 103 4.94 8.89 2.62
N GLY A 104 3.69 8.71 2.20
CA GLY A 104 3.34 8.37 0.82
C GLY A 104 3.59 6.93 0.41
N ARG A 105 4.05 6.05 1.31
CA ARG A 105 4.09 4.61 1.02
C ARG A 105 2.69 4.04 0.97
N VAL A 106 2.46 3.15 0.00
CA VAL A 106 1.13 2.58 -0.27
C VAL A 106 1.22 1.07 -0.28
N SER A 107 0.29 0.42 0.41
CA SER A 107 0.13 -1.05 0.38
C SER A 107 -1.36 -1.43 0.40
N LEU A 108 -1.67 -2.61 -0.14
CA LEU A 108 -2.99 -3.22 -0.04
C LEU A 108 -3.10 -4.03 1.26
N CYS A 109 -4.25 -3.93 1.91
CA CYS A 109 -4.58 -4.78 3.03
C CYS A 109 -4.77 -6.23 2.56
N LYS A 110 -4.34 -7.21 3.38
CA LYS A 110 -4.62 -8.64 3.19
C LYS A 110 -5.91 -9.03 3.87
N GLU A 111 -6.33 -10.27 3.70
CA GLU A 111 -7.34 -10.87 4.57
C GLU A 111 -6.82 -11.02 5.99
N GLY A 112 -7.65 -10.69 6.99
CA GLY A 112 -7.29 -10.72 8.40
C GLY A 112 -8.19 -9.82 9.24
N LYS A 113 -7.93 -9.78 10.54
CA LYS A 113 -8.65 -8.93 11.52
C LYS A 113 -7.83 -7.69 11.81
N TYR A 114 -7.79 -6.76 10.87
CA TYR A 114 -6.97 -5.56 10.93
C TYR A 114 -7.75 -4.33 11.33
N LEU A 115 -7.13 -3.50 12.15
CA LEU A 115 -7.62 -2.19 12.56
C LEU A 115 -6.65 -1.08 12.13
N LEU A 116 -7.20 0.05 11.72
CA LEU A 116 -6.45 1.17 11.17
C LEU A 116 -5.96 2.12 12.27
N ASN A 117 -4.64 2.29 12.41
CA ASN A 117 -4.05 3.27 13.32
C ASN A 117 -4.10 4.70 12.73
N GLN A 118 -4.21 5.72 13.59
CA GLN A 118 -4.33 7.14 13.23
C GLN A 118 -3.23 7.70 12.30
N ARG A 119 -2.06 7.05 12.24
CA ARG A 119 -0.93 7.47 11.38
C ARG A 119 -0.93 6.83 10.00
N VAL A 120 -1.96 6.02 9.72
CA VAL A 120 -2.21 5.39 8.43
C VAL A 120 -3.56 5.86 7.91
N GLY A 121 -3.61 6.25 6.65
CA GLY A 121 -4.85 6.61 5.96
C GLY A 121 -5.41 5.42 5.18
N LEU A 122 -6.72 5.25 5.23
CA LEU A 122 -7.48 4.40 4.33
C LEU A 122 -8.01 5.23 3.17
N LEU A 123 -7.69 4.87 1.94
CA LEU A 123 -8.29 5.49 0.77
C LEU A 123 -9.61 4.79 0.43
N GLN A 124 -10.72 5.43 0.78
CA GLN A 124 -12.06 4.95 0.44
C GLN A 124 -12.42 5.39 -0.98
N LEU A 125 -12.57 4.43 -1.88
CA LEU A 125 -12.88 4.68 -3.30
C LEU A 125 -14.38 4.80 -3.55
N ASN A 126 -14.74 5.60 -4.54
CA ASN A 126 -16.09 5.63 -5.11
C ASN A 126 -16.36 4.33 -5.89
N SER A 127 -17.60 3.84 -5.86
CA SER A 127 -17.97 2.51 -6.41
C SER A 127 -17.68 2.30 -7.89
N ALA A 128 -17.62 3.34 -8.69
CA ALA A 128 -17.39 3.28 -10.14
C ALA A 128 -15.92 3.17 -10.56
N ILE A 129 -14.97 3.10 -9.61
CA ILE A 129 -13.53 3.20 -9.88
C ILE A 129 -12.88 1.82 -9.93
N VAL A 130 -11.93 1.66 -10.84
CA VAL A 130 -11.03 0.51 -10.89
C VAL A 130 -9.97 0.64 -9.78
N ARG A 131 -10.17 -0.03 -8.66
CA ARG A 131 -9.27 0.01 -7.47
C ARG A 131 -7.82 -0.28 -7.84
N GLU A 132 -7.59 -1.29 -8.67
CA GLU A 132 -6.24 -1.66 -9.08
C GLU A 132 -5.54 -0.52 -9.82
N PHE A 133 -6.25 0.24 -10.66
CA PHE A 133 -5.69 1.40 -11.33
C PHE A 133 -5.23 2.47 -10.32
N ILE A 134 -6.08 2.82 -9.36
CA ILE A 134 -5.72 3.80 -8.32
C ILE A 134 -4.53 3.30 -7.49
N TYR A 135 -4.51 2.02 -7.10
CA TYR A 135 -3.36 1.44 -6.43
C TYR A 135 -2.07 1.61 -7.27
N GLN A 136 -2.11 1.31 -8.56
CA GLN A 136 -0.93 1.45 -9.43
C GLN A 136 -0.45 2.90 -9.56
N VAL A 137 -1.37 3.86 -9.62
CA VAL A 137 -1.01 5.29 -9.61
C VAL A 137 -0.34 5.67 -8.29
N LEU A 138 -0.93 5.30 -7.15
CA LEU A 138 -0.44 5.69 -5.82
C LEU A 138 0.80 4.91 -5.38
N SER A 139 1.02 3.70 -5.89
CA SER A 139 2.26 2.95 -5.66
C SER A 139 3.42 3.39 -6.58
N SER A 140 3.21 4.41 -7.42
CA SER A 140 4.25 4.97 -8.27
C SER A 140 5.24 5.82 -7.47
N ARG A 141 6.47 5.94 -8.01
CA ARG A 141 7.50 6.81 -7.44
C ARG A 141 7.07 8.28 -7.41
N ASP A 142 6.28 8.73 -8.40
CA ASP A 142 5.83 10.11 -8.49
C ASP A 142 4.92 10.49 -7.33
N PHE A 143 4.00 9.61 -6.94
CA PHE A 143 3.16 9.85 -5.77
C PHE A 143 3.99 9.94 -4.49
N GLU A 144 4.86 8.97 -4.21
CA GLU A 144 5.72 8.99 -3.01
C GLU A 144 6.58 10.27 -2.97
N GLN A 145 7.22 10.64 -4.07
CA GLN A 145 8.01 11.87 -4.16
C GLN A 145 7.18 13.13 -3.94
N SER A 146 5.96 13.18 -4.49
CA SER A 146 5.03 14.30 -4.25
C SER A 146 4.69 14.42 -2.77
N MET A 147 4.37 13.31 -2.09
CA MET A 147 4.07 13.30 -0.65
C MET A 147 5.27 13.71 0.20
N ILE A 148 6.47 13.24 -0.15
CA ILE A 148 7.71 13.66 0.49
C ILE A 148 7.90 15.18 0.33
N SER A 149 7.65 15.72 -0.85
CA SER A 149 7.78 17.16 -1.11
C SER A 149 6.79 17.99 -0.30
N CYS A 150 5.54 17.53 -0.12
CA CYS A 150 4.55 18.19 0.73
C CYS A 150 4.97 18.22 2.21
N SER A 151 5.74 17.25 2.67
CA SER A 151 6.16 17.13 4.08
C SER A 151 7.46 17.88 4.41
N GLN A 152 8.11 18.52 3.43
CA GLN A 152 9.38 19.23 3.64
C GLN A 152 9.20 20.49 4.52
N GLY A 153 10.14 20.67 5.45
CA GLY A 153 10.12 21.81 6.39
C GLY A 153 9.56 21.48 7.77
N ALA A 154 9.00 20.29 7.99
CA ALA A 154 8.56 19.82 9.31
C ALA A 154 9.67 19.06 10.03
N ALA A 155 9.74 19.16 11.35
CA ALA A 155 10.69 18.41 12.20
C ALA A 155 10.50 16.87 12.06
N GLN A 156 9.28 16.45 11.77
CA GLN A 156 8.93 15.07 11.40
C GLN A 156 8.08 15.08 10.14
N MET A 157 8.42 14.23 9.17
CA MET A 157 7.65 14.10 7.94
C MET A 157 6.22 13.67 8.27
N ASN A 158 5.26 14.49 7.85
CA ASN A 158 3.83 14.27 8.07
C ASN A 158 3.04 14.88 6.91
N ILE A 159 2.07 14.15 6.40
CA ILE A 159 1.14 14.60 5.38
C ILE A 159 -0.30 14.51 5.88
N GLY A 160 -1.11 15.47 5.47
CA GLY A 160 -2.51 15.53 5.83
C GLY A 160 -3.43 15.02 4.74
N LYS A 161 -4.73 15.02 5.07
CA LYS A 161 -5.80 14.66 4.14
C LYS A 161 -5.73 15.46 2.84
N GLY A 162 -5.53 16.78 2.95
CA GLY A 162 -5.48 17.67 1.78
C GLY A 162 -4.32 17.36 0.84
N ASP A 163 -3.14 17.00 1.37
CA ASP A 163 -1.97 16.66 0.54
C ASP A 163 -2.26 15.44 -0.33
N VAL A 164 -2.92 14.43 0.21
CA VAL A 164 -3.29 13.21 -0.51
C VAL A 164 -4.44 13.46 -1.48
N GLU A 165 -5.51 14.10 -1.04
CA GLU A 165 -6.73 14.31 -1.82
C GLU A 165 -6.55 15.30 -2.98
N ASN A 166 -5.63 16.27 -2.85
CA ASN A 166 -5.31 17.24 -3.90
C ASN A 166 -4.25 16.72 -4.90
N TYR A 167 -3.67 15.53 -4.67
CA TYR A 167 -2.75 14.94 -5.64
C TYR A 167 -3.44 14.73 -6.98
N ILE A 168 -2.82 15.25 -8.06
CA ILE A 168 -3.37 15.16 -9.42
C ILE A 168 -2.99 13.82 -10.04
N ILE A 169 -3.99 13.01 -10.30
CA ILE A 169 -3.81 11.69 -10.92
C ILE A 169 -4.10 11.73 -12.43
N PRO A 170 -3.36 10.95 -13.23
CA PRO A 170 -3.77 10.65 -14.59
C PRO A 170 -5.06 9.82 -14.57
N TYR A 171 -5.98 10.08 -15.47
CA TYR A 171 -7.29 9.43 -15.49
C TYR A 171 -7.87 9.33 -16.91
N SER A 172 -8.80 8.40 -17.11
CA SER A 172 -9.59 8.28 -18.32
C SER A 172 -11.07 8.12 -18.00
N GLY A 173 -11.91 8.81 -18.74
CA GLY A 173 -13.36 8.58 -18.69
C GLY A 173 -13.79 7.21 -19.24
N ASN A 174 -12.90 6.51 -19.94
CA ASN A 174 -13.14 5.16 -20.46
C ASN A 174 -12.57 4.10 -19.50
N PRO A 175 -13.42 3.32 -18.80
CA PRO A 175 -12.97 2.29 -17.86
C PRO A 175 -12.06 1.22 -18.49
N LYS A 176 -12.22 0.94 -19.81
CA LYS A 176 -11.37 -0.03 -20.51
C LYS A 176 -9.89 0.41 -20.56
N ASN A 177 -9.64 1.72 -20.66
CA ASN A 177 -8.27 2.25 -20.62
C ASN A 177 -7.65 2.04 -19.24
N LEU A 178 -8.39 2.31 -18.16
CA LEU A 178 -7.96 2.09 -16.78
C LEU A 178 -7.65 0.61 -16.53
N LEU A 179 -8.52 -0.30 -16.97
CA LEU A 179 -8.33 -1.75 -16.86
C LEU A 179 -7.10 -2.22 -17.65
N LYS A 180 -6.92 -1.75 -18.89
CA LYS A 180 -5.77 -2.13 -19.72
C LYS A 180 -4.45 -1.77 -19.05
N ILE A 181 -4.33 -0.55 -18.55
CA ILE A 181 -3.11 -0.08 -17.88
C ILE A 181 -2.89 -0.83 -16.56
N SER A 182 -3.92 -0.93 -15.72
CA SER A 182 -3.79 -1.60 -14.42
C SER A 182 -3.46 -3.09 -14.56
N SER A 183 -4.04 -3.79 -15.53
CA SER A 183 -3.73 -5.20 -15.80
C SER A 183 -2.29 -5.40 -16.26
N ALA A 184 -1.78 -4.51 -17.13
CA ALA A 184 -0.39 -4.56 -17.57
C ALA A 184 0.57 -4.40 -16.39
N LEU A 185 0.34 -3.41 -15.51
CA LEU A 185 1.18 -3.17 -14.33
C LEU A 185 1.02 -4.26 -13.26
N ASN A 186 -0.19 -4.78 -13.05
CA ASN A 186 -0.44 -5.88 -12.12
C ASN A 186 0.29 -7.18 -12.52
N SER A 187 0.53 -7.41 -13.81
CA SER A 187 1.31 -8.58 -14.26
C SER A 187 2.75 -8.56 -13.73
N PHE A 188 3.38 -7.37 -13.62
CA PHE A 188 4.69 -7.22 -12.99
C PHE A 188 4.65 -7.49 -11.49
N ASP A 189 3.61 -7.00 -10.78
CA ASP A 189 3.45 -7.28 -9.35
C ASP A 189 3.28 -8.77 -9.11
N THR A 190 2.44 -9.44 -9.89
CA THR A 190 2.23 -10.89 -9.80
C THR A 190 3.53 -11.66 -10.03
N LYS A 191 4.31 -11.28 -11.04
CA LYS A 191 5.60 -11.91 -11.32
C LYS A 191 6.58 -11.68 -10.16
N THR A 192 6.68 -10.44 -9.66
CA THR A 192 7.55 -10.09 -8.54
C THR A 192 7.21 -10.86 -7.27
N LEU A 193 5.91 -11.00 -6.96
CA LEU A 193 5.44 -11.79 -5.82
C LEU A 193 5.78 -13.27 -5.97
N THR A 194 5.64 -13.83 -7.18
CA THR A 194 5.99 -15.22 -7.47
C THR A 194 7.48 -15.46 -7.26
N GLU A 195 8.35 -14.60 -7.79
CA GLU A 195 9.80 -14.72 -7.63
C GLU A 195 10.23 -14.56 -6.15
N SER A 196 9.58 -13.67 -5.41
CA SER A 196 9.81 -13.49 -3.97
C SER A 196 9.44 -14.74 -3.18
N ARG A 197 8.31 -15.40 -3.53
CA ARG A 197 7.89 -16.65 -2.92
C ARG A 197 8.84 -17.80 -3.20
N ILE A 198 9.32 -17.91 -4.45
CA ILE A 198 10.34 -18.91 -4.84
C ILE A 198 11.61 -18.70 -4.02
N LEU A 199 12.08 -17.45 -3.87
CA LEU A 199 13.25 -17.13 -3.06
C LEU A 199 13.07 -17.56 -1.60
N GLN A 200 11.91 -17.30 -1.00
CA GLN A 200 11.61 -17.72 0.38
C GLN A 200 11.64 -19.25 0.52
N LEU A 201 11.06 -19.98 -0.44
CA LEU A 201 11.06 -21.44 -0.43
C LEU A 201 12.47 -22.02 -0.56
N LEU A 202 13.29 -21.47 -1.46
CA LEU A 202 14.70 -21.87 -1.63
C LEU A 202 15.51 -21.61 -0.35
N ASN A 203 15.31 -20.48 0.31
CA ASN A 203 16.00 -20.17 1.57
C ASN A 203 15.58 -21.14 2.69
N ARG A 204 14.29 -21.49 2.79
CA ARG A 204 13.80 -22.50 3.76
C ARG A 204 14.41 -23.88 3.48
N GLN A 205 14.45 -24.30 2.21
CA GLN A 205 15.05 -25.58 1.81
C GLN A 205 16.54 -25.60 2.13
N LYS A 206 17.28 -24.51 1.82
CA LYS A 206 18.68 -24.38 2.17
C LYS A 206 18.89 -24.52 3.70
N SER A 207 18.11 -23.81 4.50
CA SER A 207 18.22 -23.90 5.97
C SER A 207 17.95 -25.31 6.47
N HIS A 208 16.92 -25.97 5.95
CA HIS A 208 16.59 -27.35 6.31
C HIS A 208 17.73 -28.32 5.98
N LEU A 209 18.29 -28.23 4.76
CA LEU A 209 19.41 -29.07 4.35
C LEU A 209 20.65 -28.85 5.23
N LEU A 210 20.97 -27.59 5.54
CA LEU A 210 22.10 -27.29 6.44
C LEU A 210 21.88 -27.89 7.82
N THR A 211 20.68 -27.75 8.40
CA THR A 211 20.37 -28.34 9.70
C THR A 211 20.46 -29.88 9.68
N SER A 212 20.00 -30.51 8.60
CA SER A 212 20.04 -31.99 8.49
C SER A 212 21.42 -32.57 8.19
N LEU A 213 22.36 -31.77 7.68
CA LEU A 213 23.73 -32.23 7.37
C LEU A 213 24.68 -32.07 8.56
N PHE A 214 24.34 -31.24 9.55
CA PHE A 214 25.19 -30.91 10.70
C PHE A 214 24.63 -31.41 12.05
N ILE A 215 23.63 -32.27 12.02
CA ILE A 215 23.15 -33.11 13.12
C ILE A 215 23.63 -34.56 12.89
#